data_a94da1c386f5c2c8b841cbf95e4ec80a
#
_entry.id   a94da1c386f5c2c8b841cbf95e4ec80a
#
_cell.length_a   1.000
_cell.length_b   1.000
_cell.length_c   1.000
_cell.angle_alpha   90.00
_cell.angle_beta   90.00
_cell.angle_gamma   90.00
#
_symmetry.space_group_name_H-M   'P 1'
#
loop_
_entity.id
_entity.type
_entity.pdbx_description
1 polymer ?
#
loop_
_entity_poly.entity_id
_entity_poly.type
_entity_poly.pdbx_seq_one_letter_code
_entity_poly.pdbx_strand_id
1 'polypeptide(L)'
;MDRRELERSAARVMYLRGLLAIPFGLLLLASAAGNLNWGPYRNGMVFIATLVVLGAAAWATYRWYDQHYGRVRFTSAQQARLTAASFTCFGIALSGGAFLDFHLDWPVSITTVLFGVAMLVWFAVCVGLRPDHYLVWGALIVVGLLPVWGGVDDRASVAWLPIGVAVIVAGVLDHRALVRRFGPAGVHVGA
;
A
#
# COMPACT_ATOMS: atom_id res chain seq x y z
N MET A 1 5.19 -13.37 -29.68
CA MET A 1 5.19 -12.97 -28.26
C MET A 1 5.29 -14.24 -27.43
N ASP A 2 6.38 -14.39 -26.66
CA ASP A 2 6.61 -15.63 -25.88
C ASP A 2 5.58 -15.70 -24.74
N ARG A 3 5.10 -16.92 -24.41
CA ARG A 3 4.16 -17.19 -23.31
C ARG A 3 4.62 -16.54 -21.99
N ARG A 4 5.93 -16.56 -21.74
CA ARG A 4 6.54 -15.96 -20.55
C ARG A 4 6.43 -14.43 -20.54
N GLU A 5 6.46 -13.78 -21.69
CA GLU A 5 6.26 -12.33 -21.80
C GLU A 5 4.81 -11.93 -21.56
N LEU A 6 3.85 -12.76 -22.04
CA LEU A 6 2.43 -12.57 -21.76
C LEU A 6 2.13 -12.69 -20.25
N GLU A 7 2.68 -13.72 -19.62
CA GLU A 7 2.51 -13.94 -18.17
C GLU A 7 3.11 -12.80 -17.34
N ARG A 8 4.29 -12.30 -17.72
CA ARG A 8 4.92 -11.13 -17.05
C ARG A 8 4.13 -9.86 -17.28
N SER A 9 3.59 -9.64 -18.47
CA SER A 9 2.77 -8.46 -18.77
C SER A 9 1.45 -8.49 -18.01
N ALA A 10 0.79 -9.64 -17.95
CA ALA A 10 -0.43 -9.84 -17.17
C ALA A 10 -0.21 -9.61 -15.66
N ALA A 11 0.88 -10.15 -15.11
CA ALA A 11 1.24 -9.91 -13.73
C ALA A 11 1.45 -8.41 -13.46
N ARG A 12 2.15 -7.69 -14.34
CA ARG A 12 2.36 -6.24 -14.19
C ARG A 12 1.07 -5.43 -14.15
N VAL A 13 0.07 -5.77 -14.97
CA VAL A 13 -1.24 -5.09 -14.96
C VAL A 13 -1.89 -5.18 -13.58
N MET A 14 -1.82 -6.34 -12.94
CA MET A 14 -2.43 -6.51 -11.62
C MET A 14 -1.76 -5.66 -10.54
N TYR A 15 -0.43 -5.57 -10.56
CA TYR A 15 0.31 -4.78 -9.58
C TYR A 15 0.17 -3.26 -9.80
N LEU A 16 -0.16 -2.83 -11.01
CA LEU A 16 -0.39 -1.44 -11.32
C LEU A 16 -1.82 -0.97 -11.02
N ARG A 17 -2.68 -1.82 -10.42
CA ARG A 17 -4.02 -1.46 -9.95
C ARG A 17 -3.96 -0.59 -8.68
N GLY A 18 -3.19 0.47 -8.75
CA GLY A 18 -2.81 1.31 -7.61
C GLY A 18 -3.97 1.98 -6.88
N LEU A 19 -5.11 2.24 -7.57
CA LEU A 19 -6.28 2.83 -6.88
C LEU A 19 -6.82 1.95 -5.76
N LEU A 20 -6.52 0.63 -5.75
CA LEU A 20 -6.90 -0.25 -4.65
C LEU A 20 -6.13 0.06 -3.35
N ALA A 21 -4.97 0.69 -3.45
CA ALA A 21 -4.19 1.11 -2.29
C ALA A 21 -4.79 2.35 -1.59
N ILE A 22 -5.56 3.19 -2.31
CA ILE A 22 -6.12 4.43 -1.77
C ILE A 22 -7.07 4.17 -0.59
N PRO A 23 -8.10 3.32 -0.69
CA PRO A 23 -8.94 2.99 0.46
C PRO A 23 -8.15 2.45 1.65
N PHE A 24 -7.13 1.65 1.40
CA PHE A 24 -6.26 1.13 2.47
C PHE A 24 -5.45 2.25 3.13
N GLY A 25 -4.83 3.13 2.36
CA GLY A 25 -4.12 4.30 2.91
C GLY A 25 -5.04 5.23 3.71
N LEU A 26 -6.27 5.48 3.23
CA LEU A 26 -7.27 6.25 3.96
C LEU A 26 -7.70 5.56 5.27
N LEU A 27 -7.79 4.24 5.28
CA LEU A 27 -8.06 3.48 6.50
C LEU A 27 -6.95 3.63 7.53
N LEU A 28 -5.67 3.63 7.10
CA LEU A 28 -4.54 3.87 8.01
C LEU A 28 -4.59 5.28 8.60
N LEU A 29 -4.92 6.30 7.80
CA LEU A 29 -5.10 7.68 8.28
C LEU A 29 -6.26 7.78 9.26
N ALA A 30 -7.40 7.13 8.98
CA ALA A 30 -8.54 7.10 9.89
C ALA A 30 -8.21 6.37 11.20
N SER A 31 -7.43 5.28 11.15
CA SER A 31 -6.95 4.56 12.32
C SER A 31 -6.03 5.42 13.18
N ALA A 32 -5.09 6.15 12.55
CA ALA A 32 -4.24 7.11 13.25
C ALA A 32 -5.08 8.20 13.94
N ALA A 33 -6.02 8.80 13.22
CA ALA A 33 -6.90 9.84 13.78
C ALA A 33 -7.75 9.31 14.95
N GLY A 34 -8.24 8.06 14.86
CA GLY A 34 -8.97 7.41 15.93
C GLY A 34 -8.12 7.20 17.19
N ASN A 35 -6.92 6.65 17.02
CA ASN A 35 -5.99 6.41 18.13
C ASN A 35 -5.51 7.72 18.79
N LEU A 36 -5.29 8.76 17.99
CA LEU A 36 -4.91 10.09 18.48
C LEU A 36 -6.10 10.92 18.99
N ASN A 37 -7.30 10.35 19.02
CA ASN A 37 -8.54 11.03 19.42
C ASN A 37 -8.85 12.30 18.60
N TRP A 38 -8.49 12.33 17.32
CA TRP A 38 -8.69 13.47 16.45
C TRP A 38 -10.05 13.46 15.75
N GLY A 39 -10.76 14.58 15.86
CA GLY A 39 -12.01 14.80 15.14
C GLY A 39 -13.09 13.76 15.38
N PRO A 40 -13.89 13.40 14.34
CA PRO A 40 -15.02 12.50 14.49
C PRO A 40 -14.62 11.03 14.74
N TYR A 41 -13.38 10.65 14.46
CA TYR A 41 -12.87 9.28 14.61
C TYR A 41 -12.71 8.82 16.07
N ARG A 42 -12.83 9.72 17.02
CA ARG A 42 -12.99 9.41 18.46
C ARG A 42 -14.24 8.56 18.71
N ASN A 43 -15.25 8.67 17.83
CA ASN A 43 -16.46 7.86 17.91
C ASN A 43 -16.26 6.55 17.09
N GLY A 44 -16.29 5.42 17.79
CA GLY A 44 -16.14 4.09 17.15
C GLY A 44 -17.17 3.80 16.05
N MET A 45 -18.40 4.35 16.14
CA MET A 45 -19.38 4.19 15.08
C MET A 45 -18.97 4.90 13.78
N VAL A 46 -18.34 6.07 13.89
CA VAL A 46 -17.78 6.78 12.71
C VAL A 46 -16.67 5.98 12.08
N PHE A 47 -15.81 5.37 12.91
CA PHE A 47 -14.73 4.51 12.41
C PHE A 47 -15.29 3.28 11.67
N ILE A 48 -16.31 2.60 12.25
CA ILE A 48 -16.97 1.45 11.61
C ILE A 48 -17.64 1.88 10.28
N ALA A 49 -18.35 3.01 10.28
CA ALA A 49 -18.95 3.53 9.05
C ALA A 49 -17.90 3.82 7.97
N THR A 50 -16.75 4.41 8.35
CA THR A 50 -15.63 4.65 7.45
C THR A 50 -15.06 3.34 6.90
N LEU A 51 -14.89 2.32 7.73
CA LEU A 51 -14.43 1.00 7.30
C LEU A 51 -15.38 0.39 6.24
N VAL A 52 -16.68 0.47 6.45
CA VAL A 52 -17.70 -0.04 5.51
C VAL A 52 -17.63 0.73 4.18
N VAL A 53 -17.56 2.07 4.24
CA VAL A 53 -17.49 2.91 3.04
C VAL A 53 -16.18 2.64 2.25
N LEU A 54 -15.04 2.57 2.91
CA LEU A 54 -13.76 2.28 2.27
C LEU A 54 -13.71 0.84 1.72
N GLY A 55 -14.32 -0.12 2.41
CA GLY A 55 -14.48 -1.49 1.92
C GLY A 55 -15.33 -1.54 0.65
N ALA A 56 -16.46 -0.84 0.63
CA ALA A 56 -17.30 -0.71 -0.56
C ALA A 56 -16.58 -0.02 -1.71
N ALA A 57 -15.82 1.05 -1.44
CA ALA A 57 -15.01 1.76 -2.43
C ALA A 57 -13.90 0.85 -3.01
N ALA A 58 -13.22 0.08 -2.18
CA ALA A 58 -12.22 -0.89 -2.62
C ALA A 58 -12.84 -1.96 -3.53
N TRP A 59 -14.01 -2.50 -3.15
CA TRP A 59 -14.74 -3.48 -3.94
C TRP A 59 -15.21 -2.90 -5.29
N ALA A 60 -15.77 -1.68 -5.29
CA ALA A 60 -16.17 -1.00 -6.51
C ALA A 60 -14.99 -0.74 -7.45
N THR A 61 -13.86 -0.28 -6.90
CA THR A 61 -12.60 -0.06 -7.62
C THR A 61 -12.06 -1.37 -8.21
N TYR A 62 -12.10 -2.46 -7.44
CA TYR A 62 -11.69 -3.78 -7.91
C TYR A 62 -12.54 -4.22 -9.11
N ARG A 63 -13.88 -4.11 -9.01
CA ARG A 63 -14.79 -4.43 -10.12
C ARG A 63 -14.56 -3.55 -11.33
N TRP A 64 -14.32 -2.25 -11.12
CA TRP A 64 -14.01 -1.33 -12.19
C TRP A 64 -12.75 -1.76 -12.97
N TYR A 65 -11.67 -2.15 -12.25
CA TYR A 65 -10.47 -2.66 -12.90
C TYR A 65 -10.72 -3.96 -13.69
N ASP A 66 -11.51 -4.88 -13.15
CA ASP A 66 -11.85 -6.13 -13.83
C ASP A 66 -12.63 -5.91 -15.12
N GLN A 67 -13.47 -4.87 -15.15
CA GLN A 67 -14.25 -4.50 -16.34
C GLN A 67 -13.40 -3.81 -17.42
N HIS A 68 -12.46 -2.93 -17.03
CA HIS A 68 -11.71 -2.10 -17.96
C HIS A 68 -10.38 -2.72 -18.41
N TYR A 69 -9.73 -3.51 -17.56
CA TYR A 69 -8.40 -4.08 -17.81
C TYR A 69 -8.39 -5.62 -17.85
N GLY A 70 -9.55 -6.23 -17.68
CA GLY A 70 -9.71 -7.67 -17.70
C GLY A 70 -9.29 -8.37 -16.39
N ARG A 71 -9.64 -9.66 -16.29
CA ARG A 71 -9.30 -10.50 -15.14
C ARG A 71 -7.99 -11.22 -15.36
N VAL A 72 -7.02 -10.94 -14.52
CA VAL A 72 -5.78 -11.70 -14.47
C VAL A 72 -5.93 -12.82 -13.45
N ARG A 73 -5.75 -14.07 -13.88
CA ARG A 73 -5.71 -15.24 -12.99
C ARG A 73 -4.27 -15.68 -12.81
N PHE A 74 -3.79 -15.67 -11.57
CA PHE A 74 -2.52 -16.28 -11.24
C PHE A 74 -2.66 -17.79 -11.14
N THR A 75 -1.57 -18.50 -11.41
CA THR A 75 -1.46 -19.91 -11.03
C THR A 75 -1.49 -20.01 -9.50
N SER A 76 -1.99 -21.14 -8.97
CA SER A 76 -2.05 -21.38 -7.52
C SER A 76 -0.70 -21.20 -6.83
N ALA A 77 0.37 -21.65 -7.48
CA ALA A 77 1.74 -21.51 -6.96
C ALA A 77 2.21 -20.03 -6.90
N GLN A 78 1.91 -19.24 -7.93
CA GLN A 78 2.22 -17.81 -7.91
C GLN A 78 1.43 -17.07 -6.84
N GLN A 79 0.15 -17.36 -6.70
CA GLN A 79 -0.70 -16.77 -5.68
C GLN A 79 -0.20 -17.11 -4.28
N ALA A 80 0.14 -18.38 -4.01
CA ALA A 80 0.69 -18.80 -2.72
C ALA A 80 2.00 -18.08 -2.40
N ARG A 81 2.92 -17.97 -3.37
CA ARG A 81 4.20 -17.26 -3.20
C ARG A 81 4.00 -15.78 -2.89
N LEU A 82 3.09 -15.11 -3.61
CA LEU A 82 2.80 -13.69 -3.40
C LEU A 82 2.15 -13.46 -2.03
N THR A 83 1.17 -14.29 -1.68
CA THR A 83 0.53 -14.23 -0.37
C THR A 83 1.55 -14.43 0.75
N ALA A 84 2.40 -15.48 0.65
CA ALA A 84 3.44 -15.73 1.64
C ALA A 84 4.42 -14.55 1.74
N ALA A 85 4.92 -14.02 0.62
CA ALA A 85 5.81 -12.85 0.60
C ALA A 85 5.15 -11.62 1.23
N SER A 86 3.88 -11.36 0.92
CA SER A 86 3.14 -10.24 1.50
C SER A 86 2.97 -10.39 3.01
N PHE A 87 2.49 -11.55 3.48
CA PHE A 87 2.34 -11.80 4.92
C PHE A 87 3.66 -11.70 5.67
N THR A 88 4.75 -12.25 5.10
CA THR A 88 6.07 -12.19 5.72
C THR A 88 6.59 -10.75 5.78
N CYS A 89 6.61 -10.03 4.65
CA CYS A 89 7.11 -8.67 4.61
C CYS A 89 6.29 -7.72 5.50
N PHE A 90 4.96 -7.73 5.37
CA PHE A 90 4.10 -6.83 6.13
C PHE A 90 3.94 -7.25 7.59
N GLY A 91 3.87 -8.55 7.86
CA GLY A 91 3.81 -9.07 9.22
C GLY A 91 5.07 -8.68 10.02
N ILE A 92 6.25 -8.88 9.47
CA ILE A 92 7.51 -8.48 10.12
C ILE A 92 7.59 -6.96 10.26
N ALA A 93 7.26 -6.20 9.20
CA ALA A 93 7.36 -4.74 9.24
C ALA A 93 6.41 -4.12 10.27
N LEU A 94 5.14 -4.55 10.30
CA LEU A 94 4.14 -3.94 11.16
C LEU A 94 4.24 -4.47 12.60
N SER A 95 4.27 -5.81 12.79
CA SER A 95 4.32 -6.39 14.14
C SER A 95 5.69 -6.20 14.78
N GLY A 96 6.77 -6.45 14.04
CA GLY A 96 8.14 -6.26 14.52
C GLY A 96 8.45 -4.80 14.77
N GLY A 97 8.05 -3.91 13.86
CA GLY A 97 8.21 -2.47 14.01
C GLY A 97 7.47 -1.94 15.23
N ALA A 98 6.18 -2.26 15.37
CA ALA A 98 5.37 -1.84 16.52
C ALA A 98 5.94 -2.39 17.85
N PHE A 99 6.40 -3.64 17.86
CA PHE A 99 7.05 -4.22 19.02
C PHE A 99 8.32 -3.45 19.40
N LEU A 100 9.16 -3.10 18.44
CA LEU A 100 10.38 -2.36 18.68
C LEU A 100 10.08 -0.90 19.09
N ASP A 101 9.13 -0.23 18.44
CA ASP A 101 8.70 1.12 18.83
C ASP A 101 8.16 1.18 20.26
N PHE A 102 7.53 0.08 20.72
CA PHE A 102 7.03 -0.02 22.10
C PHE A 102 8.13 -0.29 23.13
N HIS A 103 9.16 -1.07 22.77
CA HIS A 103 10.19 -1.52 23.73
C HIS A 103 11.45 -0.66 23.70
N LEU A 104 11.72 0.05 22.60
CA LEU A 104 12.90 0.88 22.48
C LEU A 104 12.49 2.35 22.59
N ASP A 105 13.06 3.05 23.58
CA ASP A 105 12.87 4.49 23.77
C ASP A 105 13.65 5.34 22.75
N TRP A 106 13.68 4.89 21.50
CA TRP A 106 14.31 5.65 20.44
C TRP A 106 13.37 6.74 19.93
N PRO A 107 13.89 7.92 19.56
CA PRO A 107 13.07 9.03 19.11
C PRO A 107 12.53 8.85 17.69
N VAL A 108 12.79 7.73 17.04
CA VAL A 108 12.44 7.42 15.65
C VAL A 108 11.32 6.39 15.58
N SER A 109 10.55 6.38 14.46
CA SER A 109 9.52 5.37 14.23
C SER A 109 10.10 4.19 13.45
N ILE A 110 10.44 3.13 14.17
CA ILE A 110 10.96 1.88 13.57
C ILE A 110 9.91 1.23 12.68
N THR A 111 8.63 1.29 13.05
CA THR A 111 7.52 0.79 12.22
C THR A 111 7.51 1.44 10.85
N THR A 112 7.66 2.76 10.77
CA THR A 112 7.67 3.51 9.50
C THR A 112 8.88 3.12 8.65
N VAL A 113 10.07 3.01 9.26
CA VAL A 113 11.29 2.59 8.56
C VAL A 113 11.16 1.18 8.01
N LEU A 114 10.76 0.22 8.86
CA LEU A 114 10.62 -1.17 8.45
C LEU A 114 9.53 -1.35 7.39
N PHE A 115 8.44 -0.59 7.44
CA PHE A 115 7.42 -0.61 6.41
C PHE A 115 7.97 -0.12 5.07
N GLY A 116 8.71 0.98 5.05
CA GLY A 116 9.38 1.48 3.84
C GLY A 116 10.34 0.47 3.23
N VAL A 117 11.18 -0.16 4.07
CA VAL A 117 12.11 -1.22 3.64
C VAL A 117 11.35 -2.44 3.11
N ALA A 118 10.32 -2.90 3.83
CA ALA A 118 9.50 -4.04 3.42
C ALA A 118 8.83 -3.80 2.06
N MET A 119 8.34 -2.59 1.80
CA MET A 119 7.77 -2.21 0.51
C MET A 119 8.81 -2.26 -0.61
N LEU A 120 10.02 -1.73 -0.39
CA LEU A 120 11.11 -1.82 -1.38
C LEU A 120 11.47 -3.28 -1.68
N VAL A 121 11.62 -4.11 -0.65
CA VAL A 121 11.91 -5.55 -0.81
C VAL A 121 10.78 -6.25 -1.55
N TRP A 122 9.52 -5.99 -1.16
CA TRP A 122 8.37 -6.59 -1.79
C TRP A 122 8.28 -6.23 -3.29
N PHE A 123 8.46 -4.96 -3.65
CA PHE A 123 8.49 -4.54 -5.05
C PHE A 123 9.67 -5.15 -5.80
N ALA A 124 10.86 -5.24 -5.18
CA ALA A 124 12.03 -5.87 -5.80
C ALA A 124 11.77 -7.33 -6.16
N VAL A 125 11.14 -8.07 -5.25
CA VAL A 125 10.93 -9.53 -5.41
C VAL A 125 9.71 -9.85 -6.29
N CYS A 126 8.62 -9.08 -6.15
CA CYS A 126 7.32 -9.45 -6.74
C CYS A 126 7.01 -8.73 -8.05
N VAL A 127 7.44 -7.49 -8.21
CA VAL A 127 6.93 -6.61 -9.29
C VAL A 127 8.05 -6.05 -10.18
N GLY A 128 9.19 -5.79 -9.58
CA GLY A 128 10.27 -4.99 -10.13
C GLY A 128 10.19 -3.53 -9.66
N LEU A 129 11.34 -3.02 -9.21
CA LEU A 129 11.47 -1.66 -8.72
C LEU A 129 11.40 -0.65 -9.88
N ARG A 130 10.73 0.46 -9.61
CA ARG A 130 10.67 1.63 -10.48
C ARG A 130 11.24 2.84 -9.74
N PRO A 131 11.69 3.90 -10.46
CA PRO A 131 12.16 5.13 -9.82
C PRO A 131 11.17 5.70 -8.81
N ASP A 132 9.87 5.67 -9.11
CA ASP A 132 8.80 6.16 -8.25
C ASP A 132 8.75 5.41 -6.90
N HIS A 133 9.02 4.11 -6.91
CA HIS A 133 9.05 3.30 -5.69
C HIS A 133 10.21 3.71 -4.77
N TYR A 134 11.40 3.96 -5.34
CA TYR A 134 12.54 4.45 -4.55
C TYR A 134 12.24 5.80 -3.91
N LEU A 135 11.59 6.71 -4.65
CA LEU A 135 11.24 8.03 -4.12
C LEU A 135 10.22 7.93 -2.97
N VAL A 136 9.10 7.21 -3.17
CA VAL A 136 8.03 7.15 -2.17
C VAL A 136 8.49 6.40 -0.93
N TRP A 137 9.03 5.18 -1.11
CA TRP A 137 9.41 4.34 0.03
C TRP A 137 10.72 4.79 0.67
N GLY A 138 11.64 5.36 -0.11
CA GLY A 138 12.83 6.01 0.42
C GLY A 138 12.49 7.26 1.24
N ALA A 139 11.58 8.11 0.77
CA ALA A 139 11.08 9.25 1.54
C ALA A 139 10.40 8.79 2.84
N LEU A 140 9.63 7.70 2.80
CA LEU A 140 9.02 7.12 4.00
C LEU A 140 10.06 6.66 5.02
N ILE A 141 11.14 6.01 4.57
CA ILE A 141 12.26 5.62 5.44
C ILE A 141 12.88 6.86 6.10
N VAL A 142 13.16 7.91 5.31
CA VAL A 142 13.72 9.16 5.83
C VAL A 142 12.76 9.79 6.86
N VAL A 143 11.46 9.84 6.58
CA VAL A 143 10.45 10.36 7.52
C VAL A 143 10.43 9.52 8.82
N GLY A 144 10.55 8.20 8.72
CA GLY A 144 10.61 7.32 9.88
C GLY A 144 11.84 7.52 10.75
N LEU A 145 12.95 7.99 10.16
CA LEU A 145 14.19 8.34 10.88
C LEU A 145 14.15 9.72 11.53
N LEU A 146 13.16 10.54 11.22
CA LEU A 146 12.99 11.85 11.89
C LEU A 146 12.46 11.64 13.30
N PRO A 147 12.90 12.48 14.28
CA PRO A 147 12.40 12.40 15.64
C PRO A 147 10.87 12.58 15.69
N VAL A 148 10.18 11.65 16.32
CA VAL A 148 8.75 11.69 16.53
C VAL A 148 8.45 12.39 17.86
N TRP A 149 7.63 13.43 17.82
CA TRP A 149 7.16 14.17 19.00
C TRP A 149 5.98 13.41 19.60
N GLY A 150 6.07 13.03 20.87
CA GLY A 150 5.03 12.32 21.60
C GLY A 150 5.58 11.23 22.50
N GLY A 151 4.73 10.72 23.39
CA GLY A 151 5.02 9.56 24.24
C GLY A 151 5.09 8.25 23.45
N VAL A 152 5.48 7.17 24.12
CA VAL A 152 5.62 5.83 23.53
C VAL A 152 4.29 5.36 22.92
N ASP A 153 3.17 5.66 23.58
CA ASP A 153 1.82 5.26 23.12
C ASP A 153 1.39 5.95 21.83
N ASP A 154 1.88 7.17 21.59
CA ASP A 154 1.53 7.96 20.40
C ASP A 154 2.39 7.64 19.18
N ARG A 155 3.61 7.11 19.37
CA ARG A 155 4.55 6.83 18.26
C ARG A 155 3.96 5.86 17.23
N ALA A 156 3.39 4.74 17.69
CA ALA A 156 2.78 3.76 16.81
C ALA A 156 1.60 4.36 16.03
N SER A 157 0.79 5.20 16.68
CA SER A 157 -0.33 5.88 16.05
C SER A 157 0.11 6.93 15.03
N VAL A 158 1.15 7.70 15.35
CA VAL A 158 1.75 8.70 14.44
C VAL A 158 2.37 8.03 13.23
N ALA A 159 2.96 6.83 13.38
CA ALA A 159 3.55 6.07 12.26
C ALA A 159 2.55 5.77 11.13
N TRP A 160 1.25 5.58 11.46
CA TRP A 160 0.23 5.31 10.44
C TRP A 160 -0.04 6.50 9.52
N LEU A 161 0.27 7.74 9.94
CA LEU A 161 0.07 8.93 9.11
C LEU A 161 0.98 8.92 7.88
N PRO A 162 2.31 8.90 8.00
CA PRO A 162 3.19 8.88 6.84
C PRO A 162 3.04 7.60 6.02
N ILE A 163 2.78 6.45 6.64
CA ILE A 163 2.52 5.19 5.93
C ILE A 163 1.26 5.32 5.09
N GLY A 164 0.15 5.84 5.64
CA GLY A 164 -1.10 6.04 4.92
C GLY A 164 -0.94 6.97 3.72
N VAL A 165 -0.23 8.10 3.90
CA VAL A 165 0.08 9.04 2.82
C VAL A 165 0.94 8.37 1.74
N ALA A 166 2.01 7.67 2.11
CA ALA A 166 2.89 6.98 1.17
C ALA A 166 2.14 5.93 0.34
N VAL A 167 1.26 5.16 0.96
CA VAL A 167 0.41 4.16 0.29
C VAL A 167 -0.53 4.83 -0.72
N ILE A 168 -1.16 5.97 -0.38
CA ILE A 168 -2.02 6.71 -1.31
C ILE A 168 -1.20 7.24 -2.49
N VAL A 169 -0.05 7.88 -2.22
CA VAL A 169 0.83 8.43 -3.28
C VAL A 169 1.31 7.32 -4.21
N ALA A 170 1.81 6.21 -3.65
CA ALA A 170 2.22 5.05 -4.45
C ALA A 170 1.07 4.52 -5.30
N GLY A 171 -0.13 4.41 -4.74
CA GLY A 171 -1.32 3.96 -5.45
C GLY A 171 -1.68 4.85 -6.63
N VAL A 172 -1.61 6.17 -6.47
CA VAL A 172 -1.83 7.14 -7.57
C VAL A 172 -0.77 7.01 -8.64
N LEU A 173 0.51 6.88 -8.28
CA LEU A 173 1.61 6.74 -9.23
C LEU A 173 1.52 5.41 -10.00
N ASP A 174 1.15 4.32 -9.34
CA ASP A 174 0.93 3.03 -9.98
C ASP A 174 -0.23 3.07 -10.97
N HIS A 175 -1.35 3.68 -10.58
CA HIS A 175 -2.47 3.88 -11.49
C HIS A 175 -2.10 4.73 -12.71
N ARG A 176 -1.38 5.83 -12.51
CA ARG A 176 -0.87 6.65 -13.63
C ARG A 176 0.04 5.85 -14.55
N ALA A 177 0.90 5.00 -14.01
CA ALA A 177 1.75 4.13 -14.79
C ALA A 177 0.95 3.07 -15.57
N LEU A 178 -0.13 2.54 -15.00
CA LEU A 178 -1.07 1.64 -15.68
C LEU A 178 -1.69 2.33 -16.89
N VAL A 179 -2.29 3.51 -16.68
CA VAL A 179 -2.95 4.28 -17.75
C VAL A 179 -1.98 4.66 -18.86
N ARG A 180 -0.77 5.10 -18.52
CA ARG A 180 0.26 5.45 -19.52
C ARG A 180 0.71 4.25 -20.35
N ARG A 181 0.74 3.05 -19.76
CA ARG A 181 1.32 1.86 -20.39
C ARG A 181 0.31 1.02 -21.15
N PHE A 182 -0.93 0.97 -20.67
CA PHE A 182 -1.96 0.08 -21.19
C PHE A 182 -3.16 0.83 -21.78
N GLY A 183 -3.27 2.15 -21.54
CA GLY A 183 -4.39 2.99 -21.95
C GLY A 183 -5.75 2.49 -21.45
N PRO A 184 -6.84 3.23 -21.63
CA PRO A 184 -8.15 2.63 -21.58
C PRO A 184 -8.27 1.73 -22.82
N ALA A 185 -8.65 0.46 -22.64
CA ALA A 185 -8.85 -0.50 -23.73
C ALA A 185 -9.98 -0.03 -24.66
N GLY A 186 -9.71 0.93 -25.50
CA GLY A 186 -10.68 1.57 -26.39
C GLY A 186 -10.08 2.56 -27.40
N VAL A 187 -8.79 2.90 -27.28
CA VAL A 187 -8.20 3.95 -28.14
C VAL A 187 -7.32 3.38 -29.27
N HIS A 188 -7.15 2.07 -29.35
CA HIS A 188 -6.40 1.44 -30.46
C HIS A 188 -7.31 0.69 -31.44
N VAL A 189 -8.42 1.33 -31.89
CA VAL A 189 -9.16 0.87 -33.04
C VAL A 189 -9.24 2.05 -34.03
N GLY A 190 -8.29 2.13 -34.95
CA GLY A 190 -8.34 3.05 -36.06
C GLY A 190 -7.04 3.82 -36.31
N ALA A 191 -6.04 3.15 -36.84
CA ALA A 191 -5.03 3.70 -37.73
C ALA A 191 -4.55 2.58 -38.65
#